data_9b63e6b58aaf6466b8093e8ceb3a649f
#
_entry.id   9b63e6b58aaf6466b8093e8ceb3a649f
#
_cell.length_a   1.000
_cell.length_b   1.000
_cell.length_c   1.000
_cell.angle_alpha   90.00
_cell.angle_beta   90.00
_cell.angle_gamma   90.00
#
_symmetry.space_group_name_H-M   'P 1'
#
loop_
_entity.id
_entity.type
_entity.pdbx_description
1 polymer ?
#
loop_
_entity_poly.entity_id
_entity_poly.type
_entity_poly.pdbx_seq_one_letter_code
_entity_poly.pdbx_strand_id
1 'polypeptide(L)'
;MTDMLMEDHGIPTTPAEDRAQQERFLGKFRDRAGRDIQTLPGVVIENSKEIILDWDKAFWLLAAGGGSIAINSSGADDRMEKDIRHNAFIPEDMDRMIEVVGGPGFHFGVAGLWYMIAAEQGNEQGLEQSWTMLKALSVTGAWTLTLKLAVNNDTPNGMELAWPSGHTSSSFTVASVLDEFYGPGVGIPAYLGAGFVGYRMMESGDHWPSDVLFGAVLGYIVGHHVAGKDKQATVGGFKVIPFADLDSVSDKGVTGLSLVKRF
;
A
#
# COMPACT_ATOMS: atom_id res chain seq x y z
N MET A 1 -21.28 -9.04 52.44
CA MET A 1 -22.11 -8.20 51.62
C MET A 1 -21.56 -8.36 50.23
N THR A 2 -22.18 -9.22 49.46
CA THR A 2 -21.63 -9.85 48.22
C THR A 2 -22.18 -9.04 47.04
N ASP A 3 -21.34 -8.19 46.44
CA ASP A 3 -21.69 -7.58 45.15
C ASP A 3 -21.64 -8.64 44.06
N MET A 4 -22.83 -9.02 43.67
CA MET A 4 -23.09 -9.92 42.54
C MET A 4 -22.87 -9.11 41.28
N LEU A 5 -21.75 -9.37 40.60
CA LEU A 5 -21.53 -8.91 39.24
C LEU A 5 -22.65 -9.43 38.35
N MET A 6 -23.56 -8.58 37.92
CA MET A 6 -24.52 -8.90 36.87
C MET A 6 -23.70 -9.05 35.56
N GLU A 7 -23.45 -10.29 35.17
CA GLU A 7 -23.08 -10.61 33.81
C GLU A 7 -24.29 -10.22 32.92
N ASP A 8 -24.04 -9.26 32.04
CA ASP A 8 -24.98 -8.86 30.99
C ASP A 8 -25.08 -10.04 29.98
N HIS A 9 -25.95 -10.99 30.29
CA HIS A 9 -26.35 -12.04 29.36
C HIS A 9 -27.21 -11.38 28.30
N GLY A 10 -26.59 -10.92 27.19
CA GLY A 10 -27.29 -10.40 26.04
C GLY A 10 -28.47 -11.31 25.68
N ILE A 11 -29.66 -10.72 25.59
CA ILE A 11 -30.90 -11.43 25.24
C ILE A 11 -30.65 -12.17 23.91
N PRO A 12 -30.84 -13.50 23.82
CA PRO A 12 -30.60 -14.21 22.59
C PRO A 12 -31.52 -13.67 21.49
N THR A 13 -30.93 -13.14 20.42
CA THR A 13 -31.68 -12.64 19.27
C THR A 13 -32.38 -13.76 18.56
N THR A 14 -33.56 -13.49 18.01
CA THR A 14 -34.27 -14.50 17.21
C THR A 14 -33.57 -14.65 15.83
N PRO A 15 -33.65 -15.83 15.18
CA PRO A 15 -33.07 -16.00 13.83
C PRO A 15 -33.59 -15.00 12.79
N ALA A 16 -34.75 -14.41 13.00
CA ALA A 16 -35.33 -13.38 12.15
C ALA A 16 -34.68 -11.99 12.41
N GLU A 17 -34.39 -11.67 13.66
CA GLU A 17 -33.71 -10.44 14.05
C GLU A 17 -32.24 -10.44 13.58
N ASP A 18 -31.53 -11.58 13.70
CA ASP A 18 -30.19 -11.75 13.20
C ASP A 18 -30.11 -11.53 11.68
N ARG A 19 -31.05 -12.12 10.92
CA ARG A 19 -31.12 -11.91 9.47
C ARG A 19 -31.39 -10.45 9.12
N ALA A 20 -32.31 -9.79 9.80
CA ALA A 20 -32.63 -8.39 9.56
C ALA A 20 -31.45 -7.46 9.90
N GLN A 21 -30.69 -7.79 10.94
CA GLN A 21 -29.46 -7.05 11.31
C GLN A 21 -28.37 -7.26 10.25
N GLN A 22 -28.15 -8.47 9.80
CA GLN A 22 -27.20 -8.81 8.76
C GLN A 22 -27.55 -8.12 7.43
N GLU A 23 -28.81 -8.11 7.02
CA GLU A 23 -29.24 -7.41 5.80
C GLU A 23 -29.03 -5.90 5.88
N ARG A 24 -29.30 -5.28 7.03
CA ARG A 24 -29.03 -3.84 7.26
C ARG A 24 -27.54 -3.54 7.22
N PHE A 25 -26.70 -4.39 7.82
CA PHE A 25 -25.26 -4.26 7.76
C PHE A 25 -24.77 -4.33 6.32
N LEU A 26 -25.15 -5.39 5.59
CA LEU A 26 -24.75 -5.58 4.19
C LEU A 26 -25.18 -4.42 3.30
N GLY A 27 -26.39 -3.87 3.53
CA GLY A 27 -26.86 -2.67 2.82
C GLY A 27 -25.97 -1.45 3.06
N LYS A 28 -25.72 -1.12 4.33
CA LYS A 28 -24.84 0.00 4.70
C LYS A 28 -23.40 -0.17 4.21
N PHE A 29 -22.85 -1.38 4.34
CA PHE A 29 -21.52 -1.73 3.87
C PHE A 29 -21.41 -1.54 2.35
N ARG A 30 -22.36 -2.10 1.59
CA ARG A 30 -22.39 -1.97 0.12
C ARG A 30 -22.44 -0.51 -0.32
N ASP A 31 -23.27 0.30 0.34
CA ASP A 31 -23.43 1.70 -0.02
C ASP A 31 -22.19 2.53 0.31
N ARG A 32 -21.50 2.22 1.44
CA ARG A 32 -20.21 2.87 1.80
C ARG A 32 -19.11 2.43 0.84
N ALA A 33 -18.89 1.13 0.70
CA ALA A 33 -17.87 0.57 -0.19
C ALA A 33 -18.06 1.03 -1.64
N GLY A 34 -19.32 1.10 -2.11
CA GLY A 34 -19.62 1.62 -3.43
C GLY A 34 -19.22 3.08 -3.63
N ARG A 35 -19.48 3.95 -2.63
CA ARG A 35 -19.02 5.34 -2.68
C ARG A 35 -17.49 5.43 -2.66
N ASP A 36 -16.85 4.69 -1.77
CA ASP A 36 -15.39 4.71 -1.62
C ASP A 36 -14.69 4.25 -2.92
N ILE A 37 -15.15 3.14 -3.51
CA ILE A 37 -14.61 2.63 -4.78
C ILE A 37 -14.78 3.64 -5.93
N GLN A 38 -15.90 4.37 -5.99
CA GLN A 38 -16.10 5.40 -7.01
C GLN A 38 -15.10 6.54 -6.93
N THR A 39 -14.47 6.75 -5.77
CA THR A 39 -13.42 7.77 -5.60
C THR A 39 -12.05 7.32 -6.11
N LEU A 40 -11.80 6.01 -6.28
CA LEU A 40 -10.48 5.46 -6.60
C LEU A 40 -9.84 6.07 -7.88
N PRO A 41 -10.56 6.25 -9.00
CA PRO A 41 -9.94 6.86 -10.18
C PRO A 41 -9.40 8.26 -9.91
N GLY A 42 -10.16 9.08 -9.16
CA GLY A 42 -9.73 10.41 -8.74
C GLY A 42 -8.50 10.34 -7.80
N VAL A 43 -8.53 9.42 -6.83
CA VAL A 43 -7.41 9.18 -5.90
C VAL A 43 -6.14 8.81 -6.66
N VAL A 44 -6.24 7.89 -7.62
CA VAL A 44 -5.08 7.47 -8.43
C VAL A 44 -4.50 8.65 -9.21
N ILE A 45 -5.35 9.43 -9.89
CA ILE A 45 -4.92 10.58 -10.70
C ILE A 45 -4.27 11.65 -9.81
N GLU A 46 -4.90 12.00 -8.69
CA GLU A 46 -4.42 13.06 -7.80
C GLU A 46 -3.08 12.69 -7.15
N ASN A 47 -2.98 11.50 -6.54
CA ASN A 47 -1.73 11.04 -5.95
C ASN A 47 -0.61 10.89 -6.98
N SER A 48 -0.93 10.41 -8.19
CA SER A 48 0.05 10.33 -9.28
C SER A 48 0.59 11.70 -9.69
N LYS A 49 -0.28 12.71 -9.82
CA LYS A 49 0.14 14.09 -10.11
C LYS A 49 1.04 14.64 -9.01
N GLU A 50 0.67 14.46 -7.75
CA GLU A 50 1.45 14.97 -6.63
C GLU A 50 2.81 14.28 -6.48
N ILE A 51 2.89 12.96 -6.74
CA ILE A 51 4.16 12.24 -6.77
C ILE A 51 5.07 12.76 -7.88
N ILE A 52 4.51 13.00 -9.09
CA ILE A 52 5.28 13.50 -10.24
C ILE A 52 5.73 14.95 -10.04
N LEU A 53 4.90 15.79 -9.42
CA LEU A 53 5.18 17.20 -9.18
C LEU A 53 6.08 17.44 -7.95
N ASP A 54 6.20 16.46 -7.07
CA ASP A 54 7.13 16.49 -5.93
C ASP A 54 8.54 16.12 -6.43
N TRP A 55 9.43 17.12 -6.45
CA TRP A 55 10.77 16.95 -7.03
C TRP A 55 11.58 15.84 -6.36
N ASP A 56 11.47 15.66 -5.05
CA ASP A 56 12.22 14.63 -4.33
C ASP A 56 11.74 13.22 -4.71
N LYS A 57 10.42 13.01 -4.78
CA LYS A 57 9.84 11.73 -5.17
C LYS A 57 10.12 11.41 -6.65
N ALA A 58 9.93 12.40 -7.53
CA ALA A 58 10.22 12.27 -8.95
C ALA A 58 11.70 11.96 -9.19
N PHE A 59 12.61 12.61 -8.47
CA PHE A 59 14.06 12.35 -8.54
C PHE A 59 14.37 10.89 -8.19
N TRP A 60 13.84 10.36 -7.08
CA TRP A 60 14.11 8.98 -6.69
C TRP A 60 13.50 7.95 -7.64
N LEU A 61 12.32 8.22 -8.21
CA LEU A 61 11.74 7.36 -9.25
C LEU A 61 12.57 7.38 -10.53
N LEU A 62 13.05 8.54 -10.96
CA LEU A 62 13.92 8.66 -12.12
C LEU A 62 15.29 8.01 -11.87
N ALA A 63 15.85 8.16 -10.67
CA ALA A 63 17.11 7.52 -10.29
C ALA A 63 16.97 5.99 -10.27
N ALA A 64 15.88 5.47 -9.71
CA ALA A 64 15.59 4.03 -9.72
C ALA A 64 15.36 3.50 -11.13
N GLY A 65 14.63 4.24 -11.99
CA GLY A 65 14.43 3.89 -13.39
C GLY A 65 15.74 3.89 -14.18
N GLY A 66 16.55 4.94 -14.02
CA GLY A 66 17.88 5.01 -14.62
C GLY A 66 18.82 3.90 -14.12
N GLY A 67 18.78 3.60 -12.81
CA GLY A 67 19.50 2.47 -12.21
C GLY A 67 19.07 1.13 -12.80
N SER A 68 17.76 0.92 -12.95
CA SER A 68 17.17 -0.26 -13.60
C SER A 68 17.70 -0.44 -15.04
N ILE A 69 17.68 0.65 -15.83
CA ILE A 69 18.21 0.64 -17.20
C ILE A 69 19.72 0.33 -17.20
N ALA A 70 20.49 0.91 -16.28
CA ALA A 70 21.93 0.70 -16.18
C ALA A 70 22.27 -0.75 -15.79
N ILE A 71 21.53 -1.35 -14.86
CA ILE A 71 21.69 -2.76 -14.46
C ILE A 71 21.40 -3.68 -15.64
N ASN A 72 20.28 -3.46 -16.33
CA ASN A 72 19.89 -4.25 -17.50
C ASN A 72 20.91 -4.11 -18.64
N SER A 73 21.25 -2.88 -19.05
CA SER A 73 22.14 -2.61 -20.20
C SER A 73 23.59 -3.05 -19.97
N SER A 74 24.05 -3.12 -18.72
CA SER A 74 25.40 -3.62 -18.38
C SER A 74 25.52 -5.15 -18.37
N GLY A 75 24.39 -5.88 -18.55
CA GLY A 75 24.32 -7.33 -18.36
C GLY A 75 24.48 -7.75 -16.89
N ALA A 76 24.28 -6.83 -15.95
CA ALA A 76 24.32 -7.17 -14.53
C ALA A 76 23.08 -7.99 -14.12
N ASP A 77 21.93 -7.74 -14.73
CA ASP A 77 20.71 -8.54 -14.53
C ASP A 77 20.97 -10.03 -14.77
N ASP A 78 21.53 -10.37 -15.94
CA ASP A 78 21.85 -11.76 -16.31
C ASP A 78 22.85 -12.43 -15.35
N ARG A 79 23.86 -11.67 -14.89
CA ARG A 79 24.87 -12.23 -13.98
C ARG A 79 24.29 -12.45 -12.59
N MET A 80 23.56 -11.49 -12.08
CA MET A 80 22.94 -11.57 -10.74
C MET A 80 21.85 -12.63 -10.69
N GLU A 81 21.01 -12.70 -11.72
CA GLU A 81 19.95 -13.71 -11.84
C GLU A 81 20.54 -15.12 -11.85
N LYS A 82 21.56 -15.39 -12.68
CA LYS A 82 22.23 -16.68 -12.73
C LYS A 82 22.87 -17.06 -11.40
N ASP A 83 23.50 -16.10 -10.72
CA ASP A 83 24.12 -16.34 -9.41
C ASP A 83 23.07 -16.66 -8.35
N ILE A 84 21.97 -15.90 -8.28
CA ILE A 84 20.87 -16.11 -7.35
C ILE A 84 20.23 -17.49 -7.59
N ARG A 85 19.91 -17.84 -8.82
CA ARG A 85 19.30 -19.14 -9.14
C ARG A 85 20.25 -20.32 -8.93
N HIS A 86 21.54 -20.13 -9.18
CA HIS A 86 22.53 -21.17 -8.90
C HIS A 86 22.66 -21.46 -7.39
N ASN A 87 22.45 -20.45 -6.57
CA ASN A 87 22.50 -20.55 -5.11
C ASN A 87 21.11 -20.55 -4.48
N ALA A 88 20.09 -21.00 -5.20
CA ALA A 88 18.71 -21.07 -4.71
C ALA A 88 18.62 -21.85 -3.40
N PHE A 89 17.90 -21.30 -2.41
CA PHE A 89 17.77 -21.93 -1.10
C PHE A 89 16.32 -21.98 -0.59
N ILE A 90 15.36 -21.35 -1.29
CA ILE A 90 13.95 -21.36 -0.87
C ILE A 90 13.33 -22.71 -1.21
N PRO A 91 12.81 -23.47 -0.22
CA PRO A 91 12.10 -24.71 -0.47
C PRO A 91 10.82 -24.49 -1.28
N GLU A 92 10.44 -25.46 -2.12
CA GLU A 92 9.28 -25.35 -3.03
C GLU A 92 7.96 -24.99 -2.32
N ASP A 93 7.71 -25.55 -1.14
CA ASP A 93 6.48 -25.22 -0.38
C ASP A 93 6.50 -23.76 0.12
N MET A 94 7.67 -23.26 0.53
CA MET A 94 7.84 -21.87 0.93
C MET A 94 7.76 -20.94 -0.28
N ASP A 95 8.31 -21.32 -1.40
CA ASP A 95 8.23 -20.59 -2.67
C ASP A 95 6.78 -20.31 -3.06
N ARG A 96 5.93 -21.33 -3.09
CA ARG A 96 4.50 -21.20 -3.38
C ARG A 96 3.76 -20.33 -2.36
N MET A 97 4.11 -20.46 -1.09
CA MET A 97 3.50 -19.62 -0.05
C MET A 97 3.84 -18.15 -0.24
N ILE A 98 5.12 -17.84 -0.51
CA ILE A 98 5.58 -16.46 -0.70
C ILE A 98 4.98 -15.86 -1.97
N GLU A 99 4.85 -16.65 -3.05
CA GLU A 99 4.19 -16.24 -4.29
C GLU A 99 2.76 -15.75 -4.01
N VAL A 100 1.98 -16.51 -3.27
CA VAL A 100 0.60 -16.14 -2.93
C VAL A 100 0.56 -14.94 -1.98
N VAL A 101 1.28 -15.03 -0.84
CA VAL A 101 1.23 -14.02 0.23
C VAL A 101 1.87 -12.70 -0.20
N GLY A 102 2.92 -12.74 -1.03
CA GLY A 102 3.57 -11.57 -1.61
C GLY A 102 2.82 -10.99 -2.81
N GLY A 103 1.79 -11.67 -3.30
CA GLY A 103 1.06 -11.25 -4.50
C GLY A 103 0.11 -10.07 -4.27
N PRO A 104 -0.04 -9.17 -5.28
CA PRO A 104 -0.95 -8.03 -5.18
C PRO A 104 -2.39 -8.45 -4.85
N GLY A 105 -2.88 -9.55 -5.42
CA GLY A 105 -4.21 -10.08 -5.17
C GLY A 105 -4.46 -10.42 -3.70
N PHE A 106 -3.47 -11.03 -3.03
CA PHE A 106 -3.52 -11.33 -1.60
C PHE A 106 -3.56 -10.05 -0.76
N HIS A 107 -2.71 -9.07 -1.09
CA HIS A 107 -2.68 -7.78 -0.38
C HIS A 107 -4.02 -7.04 -0.47
N PHE A 108 -4.62 -6.96 -1.67
CA PHE A 108 -5.96 -6.40 -1.84
C PHE A 108 -7.02 -7.19 -1.07
N GLY A 109 -6.95 -8.52 -1.09
CA GLY A 109 -7.88 -9.40 -0.38
C GLY A 109 -7.84 -9.17 1.14
N VAL A 110 -6.63 -9.13 1.72
CA VAL A 110 -6.44 -8.87 3.17
C VAL A 110 -6.89 -7.46 3.55
N ALA A 111 -6.54 -6.44 2.75
CA ALA A 111 -6.96 -5.07 3.00
C ALA A 111 -8.50 -4.91 2.89
N GLY A 112 -9.12 -5.57 1.92
CA GLY A 112 -10.57 -5.60 1.76
C GLY A 112 -11.28 -6.32 2.92
N LEU A 113 -10.72 -7.44 3.38
CA LEU A 113 -11.23 -8.14 4.56
C LEU A 113 -11.10 -7.29 5.82
N TRP A 114 -9.97 -6.60 6.00
CA TRP A 114 -9.79 -5.66 7.11
C TRP A 114 -10.83 -4.55 7.08
N TYR A 115 -11.07 -3.95 5.90
CA TYR A 115 -12.10 -2.94 5.70
C TYR A 115 -13.50 -3.46 6.09
N MET A 116 -13.84 -4.67 5.68
CA MET A 116 -15.13 -5.30 5.99
C MET A 116 -15.29 -5.55 7.50
N ILE A 117 -14.28 -6.12 8.17
CA ILE A 117 -14.29 -6.37 9.61
C ILE A 117 -14.40 -5.05 10.40
N ALA A 118 -13.64 -4.03 10.00
CA ALA A 118 -13.71 -2.72 10.62
C ALA A 118 -15.10 -2.08 10.47
N ALA A 119 -15.74 -2.26 9.31
CA ALA A 119 -17.11 -1.79 9.07
C ALA A 119 -18.12 -2.50 9.95
N GLU A 120 -17.99 -3.83 10.12
CA GLU A 120 -18.88 -4.64 10.97
C GLU A 120 -18.78 -4.22 12.45
N GLN A 121 -17.58 -3.97 12.91
CA GLN A 121 -17.30 -3.55 14.28
C GLN A 121 -17.59 -2.07 14.54
N GLY A 122 -17.92 -1.28 13.52
CA GLY A 122 -18.04 0.18 13.65
C GLY A 122 -16.72 0.87 14.03
N ASN A 123 -15.60 0.25 13.71
CA ASN A 123 -14.25 0.76 13.99
C ASN A 123 -13.83 1.77 12.92
N GLU A 124 -14.11 3.06 13.14
CA GLU A 124 -13.81 4.13 12.17
C GLU A 124 -12.29 4.25 11.89
N GLN A 125 -11.44 4.03 12.90
CA GLN A 125 -9.98 4.04 12.68
C GLN A 125 -9.54 2.88 11.77
N GLY A 126 -10.06 1.68 12.02
CA GLY A 126 -9.77 0.51 11.17
C GLY A 126 -10.27 0.70 9.74
N LEU A 127 -11.43 1.34 9.56
CA LEU A 127 -11.96 1.71 8.26
C LEU A 127 -11.05 2.69 7.50
N GLU A 128 -10.60 3.75 8.17
CA GLU A 128 -9.70 4.74 7.58
C GLU A 128 -8.35 4.11 7.20
N GLN A 129 -7.78 3.29 8.08
CA GLN A 129 -6.50 2.61 7.83
C GLN A 129 -6.60 1.60 6.68
N SER A 130 -7.62 0.75 6.70
CA SER A 130 -7.81 -0.25 5.63
C SER A 130 -8.13 0.40 4.28
N TRP A 131 -8.92 1.48 4.28
CA TRP A 131 -9.18 2.25 3.07
C TRP A 131 -7.91 2.93 2.54
N THR A 132 -7.06 3.46 3.42
CA THR A 132 -5.76 4.03 3.04
C THR A 132 -4.82 2.98 2.44
N MET A 133 -4.80 1.76 2.99
CA MET A 133 -4.09 0.63 2.38
C MET A 133 -4.61 0.33 0.98
N LEU A 134 -5.93 0.26 0.78
CA LEU A 134 -6.55 0.02 -0.52
C LEU A 134 -6.23 1.15 -1.52
N LYS A 135 -6.25 2.41 -1.10
CA LYS A 135 -5.83 3.56 -1.91
C LYS A 135 -4.38 3.42 -2.36
N ALA A 136 -3.46 3.14 -1.43
CA ALA A 136 -2.03 3.00 -1.74
C ALA A 136 -1.77 1.84 -2.72
N LEU A 137 -2.36 0.68 -2.48
CA LEU A 137 -2.28 -0.47 -3.39
C LEU A 137 -2.85 -0.15 -4.78
N SER A 138 -3.94 0.63 -4.85
CA SER A 138 -4.56 1.03 -6.13
C SER A 138 -3.65 1.98 -6.93
N VAL A 139 -3.03 2.94 -6.26
CA VAL A 139 -2.06 3.85 -6.91
C VAL A 139 -0.85 3.06 -7.40
N THR A 140 -0.25 2.22 -6.55
CA THR A 140 0.89 1.37 -6.92
C THR A 140 0.54 0.42 -8.07
N GLY A 141 -0.63 -0.23 -8.00
CA GLY A 141 -1.09 -1.15 -9.04
C GLY A 141 -1.30 -0.46 -10.38
N ALA A 142 -1.88 0.74 -10.38
CA ALA A 142 -2.06 1.53 -11.60
C ALA A 142 -0.72 1.92 -12.25
N TRP A 143 0.26 2.38 -11.46
CA TRP A 143 1.60 2.67 -11.96
C TRP A 143 2.28 1.42 -12.49
N THR A 144 2.28 0.34 -11.70
CA THR A 144 2.90 -0.93 -12.09
C THR A 144 2.33 -1.45 -13.40
N LEU A 145 1.00 -1.48 -13.54
CA LEU A 145 0.35 -1.95 -14.76
C LEU A 145 0.65 -1.06 -15.96
N THR A 146 0.58 0.27 -15.78
CA THR A 146 0.88 1.22 -16.85
C THR A 146 2.31 1.07 -17.35
N LEU A 147 3.27 0.94 -16.43
CA LEU A 147 4.68 0.77 -16.77
C LEU A 147 4.95 -0.58 -17.43
N LYS A 148 4.34 -1.67 -16.94
CA LYS A 148 4.40 -3.00 -17.58
C LYS A 148 3.95 -2.96 -19.04
N LEU A 149 2.81 -2.33 -19.29
CA LEU A 149 2.27 -2.19 -20.65
C LEU A 149 3.12 -1.27 -21.55
N ALA A 150 3.76 -0.25 -20.96
CA ALA A 150 4.59 0.69 -21.72
C ALA A 150 5.96 0.08 -22.10
N VAL A 151 6.57 -0.70 -21.22
CA VAL A 151 7.90 -1.28 -21.43
C VAL A 151 7.82 -2.64 -22.14
N ASN A 152 6.88 -3.49 -21.75
CA ASN A 152 6.55 -4.77 -22.36
C ASN A 152 7.81 -5.64 -22.63
N ASN A 153 8.62 -5.87 -21.62
CA ASN A 153 9.79 -6.75 -21.66
C ASN A 153 9.53 -8.11 -21.01
N ASP A 154 10.39 -9.08 -21.28
CA ASP A 154 10.25 -10.44 -20.79
C ASP A 154 11.01 -10.67 -19.49
N THR A 155 10.48 -11.55 -18.65
CA THR A 155 11.11 -12.05 -17.42
C THR A 155 12.22 -13.07 -17.75
N PRO A 156 13.10 -13.43 -16.79
CA PRO A 156 14.09 -14.50 -16.97
C PRO A 156 13.50 -15.84 -17.43
N ASN A 157 12.29 -16.17 -16.97
CA ASN A 157 11.59 -17.43 -17.37
C ASN A 157 10.73 -17.27 -18.64
N GLY A 158 10.81 -16.14 -19.36
CA GLY A 158 10.16 -15.91 -20.64
C GLY A 158 8.69 -15.50 -20.58
N MET A 159 8.21 -15.03 -19.43
CA MET A 159 6.88 -14.44 -19.32
C MET A 159 6.91 -12.96 -19.68
N GLU A 160 5.86 -12.46 -20.34
CA GLU A 160 5.72 -11.06 -20.72
C GLU A 160 5.49 -10.14 -19.50
N LEU A 161 5.67 -8.84 -19.70
CA LEU A 161 5.38 -7.80 -18.72
C LEU A 161 6.24 -7.90 -17.44
N ALA A 162 7.56 -8.04 -17.60
CA ALA A 162 8.48 -8.14 -16.48
C ALA A 162 8.54 -6.86 -15.63
N TRP A 163 8.87 -5.73 -16.24
CA TRP A 163 9.18 -4.49 -15.51
C TRP A 163 7.95 -3.58 -15.31
N PRO A 164 7.78 -3.07 -14.08
CA PRO A 164 8.44 -3.42 -12.83
C PRO A 164 7.77 -4.61 -12.12
N SER A 165 8.43 -5.19 -11.08
CA SER A 165 7.86 -6.29 -10.30
C SER A 165 6.62 -5.87 -9.51
N GLY A 166 5.48 -6.51 -9.82
CA GLY A 166 4.20 -6.26 -9.14
C GLY A 166 4.16 -6.81 -7.71
N HIS A 167 4.75 -7.99 -7.47
CA HIS A 167 4.89 -8.57 -6.15
C HIS A 167 5.73 -7.67 -5.23
N THR A 168 6.87 -7.22 -5.71
CA THR A 168 7.76 -6.36 -4.94
C THR A 168 7.11 -5.00 -4.67
N SER A 169 6.53 -4.35 -5.69
CA SER A 169 5.93 -3.03 -5.51
C SER A 169 4.76 -3.05 -4.53
N SER A 170 3.87 -4.05 -4.60
CA SER A 170 2.77 -4.17 -3.65
C SER A 170 3.22 -4.50 -2.23
N SER A 171 4.23 -5.39 -2.07
CA SER A 171 4.80 -5.73 -0.75
C SER A 171 5.46 -4.52 -0.08
N PHE A 172 6.25 -3.73 -0.83
CA PHE A 172 6.83 -2.49 -0.30
C PHE A 172 5.79 -1.43 -0.02
N THR A 173 4.71 -1.35 -0.79
CA THR A 173 3.57 -0.48 -0.48
C THR A 173 2.93 -0.85 0.86
N VAL A 174 2.65 -2.14 1.08
CA VAL A 174 2.11 -2.63 2.36
C VAL A 174 3.05 -2.30 3.50
N ALA A 175 4.36 -2.56 3.35
CA ALA A 175 5.36 -2.27 4.37
C ALA A 175 5.41 -0.77 4.72
N SER A 176 5.38 0.11 3.71
CA SER A 176 5.41 1.56 3.89
C SER A 176 4.15 2.08 4.60
N VAL A 177 2.98 1.58 4.23
CA VAL A 177 1.72 1.95 4.89
C VAL A 177 1.70 1.48 6.35
N LEU A 178 2.19 0.26 6.63
CA LEU A 178 2.29 -0.25 8.00
C LEU A 178 3.31 0.52 8.83
N ASP A 179 4.44 0.92 8.24
CA ASP A 179 5.44 1.78 8.89
C ASP A 179 4.83 3.13 9.25
N GLU A 180 4.08 3.73 8.32
CA GLU A 180 3.36 4.96 8.57
C GLU A 180 2.33 4.81 9.72
N PHE A 181 1.59 3.71 9.82
CA PHE A 181 0.55 3.54 10.84
C PHE A 181 1.11 3.17 12.21
N TYR A 182 2.12 2.31 12.25
CA TYR A 182 2.56 1.66 13.48
C TYR A 182 4.03 1.94 13.84
N GLY A 183 4.74 2.68 12.95
CA GLY A 183 6.14 3.05 13.15
C GLY A 183 7.13 1.90 12.88
N PRO A 184 8.43 2.15 13.13
CA PRO A 184 9.51 1.26 12.70
C PRO A 184 9.48 -0.13 13.37
N GLY A 185 8.81 -0.27 14.51
CA GLY A 185 8.63 -1.57 15.17
C GLY A 185 7.85 -2.59 14.33
N VAL A 186 6.92 -2.12 13.50
CA VAL A 186 6.16 -2.91 12.53
C VAL A 186 6.73 -2.75 11.12
N GLY A 187 7.16 -1.53 10.78
CA GLY A 187 7.70 -1.21 9.46
C GLY A 187 8.94 -2.02 9.11
N ILE A 188 9.93 -2.10 10.01
CA ILE A 188 11.17 -2.84 9.73
C ILE A 188 10.91 -4.33 9.43
N PRO A 189 10.17 -5.10 10.26
CA PRO A 189 9.79 -6.47 9.91
C PRO A 189 9.02 -6.57 8.58
N ALA A 190 8.12 -5.63 8.29
CA ALA A 190 7.36 -5.62 7.05
C ALA A 190 8.27 -5.39 5.82
N TYR A 191 9.26 -4.48 5.91
CA TYR A 191 10.25 -4.28 4.85
C TYR A 191 11.16 -5.49 4.65
N LEU A 192 11.56 -6.19 5.72
CA LEU A 192 12.31 -7.43 5.59
C LEU A 192 11.49 -8.49 4.86
N GLY A 193 10.19 -8.62 5.17
CA GLY A 193 9.27 -9.49 4.44
C GLY A 193 9.13 -9.08 2.96
N ALA A 194 8.96 -7.79 2.67
CA ALA A 194 8.88 -7.27 1.31
C ALA A 194 10.18 -7.52 0.51
N GLY A 195 11.34 -7.34 1.16
CA GLY A 195 12.64 -7.68 0.57
C GLY A 195 12.78 -9.17 0.26
N PHE A 196 12.26 -10.03 1.15
CA PHE A 196 12.23 -11.47 0.93
C PHE A 196 11.32 -11.88 -0.22
N VAL A 197 10.16 -11.23 -0.38
CA VAL A 197 9.32 -11.39 -1.58
C VAL A 197 10.10 -11.01 -2.84
N GLY A 198 10.78 -9.86 -2.83
CA GLY A 198 11.62 -9.43 -3.96
C GLY A 198 12.74 -10.42 -4.29
N TYR A 199 13.41 -10.96 -3.26
CA TYR A 199 14.43 -12.00 -3.44
C TYR A 199 13.85 -13.27 -4.10
N ARG A 200 12.70 -13.74 -3.59
CA ARG A 200 11.99 -14.88 -4.19
C ARG A 200 11.67 -14.65 -5.67
N MET A 201 11.25 -13.44 -6.04
CA MET A 201 10.96 -13.13 -7.46
C MET A 201 12.18 -13.28 -8.36
N MET A 202 13.38 -13.00 -7.84
CA MET A 202 14.63 -13.19 -8.57
C MET A 202 15.05 -14.66 -8.59
N GLU A 203 14.93 -15.37 -7.46
CA GLU A 203 15.32 -16.78 -7.34
C GLU A 203 14.48 -17.71 -8.22
N SER A 204 13.16 -17.43 -8.33
CA SER A 204 12.26 -18.19 -9.22
C SER A 204 12.44 -17.85 -10.72
N GLY A 205 13.11 -16.74 -11.04
CA GLY A 205 13.22 -16.22 -12.40
C GLY A 205 11.96 -15.51 -12.89
N ASP A 206 11.05 -15.13 -11.97
CA ASP A 206 9.84 -14.38 -12.30
C ASP A 206 10.13 -12.91 -12.59
N HIS A 207 11.26 -12.39 -12.05
CA HIS A 207 11.69 -11.01 -12.27
C HIS A 207 13.19 -10.84 -12.28
N TRP A 208 13.65 -9.85 -13.05
CA TRP A 208 15.03 -9.40 -13.04
C TRP A 208 15.33 -8.58 -11.76
N PRO A 209 16.61 -8.56 -11.29
CA PRO A 209 17.02 -7.66 -10.19
C PRO A 209 16.63 -6.20 -10.41
N SER A 210 16.71 -5.72 -11.65
CA SER A 210 16.29 -4.36 -12.03
C SER A 210 14.79 -4.12 -11.87
N ASP A 211 13.94 -5.14 -12.12
CA ASP A 211 12.49 -5.06 -11.93
C ASP A 211 12.13 -4.94 -10.44
N VAL A 212 12.84 -5.73 -9.62
CA VAL A 212 12.69 -5.77 -8.16
C VAL A 212 13.13 -4.46 -7.55
N LEU A 213 14.27 -3.91 -7.96
CA LEU A 213 14.78 -2.62 -7.48
C LEU A 213 13.78 -1.50 -7.71
N PHE A 214 13.31 -1.35 -8.94
CA PHE A 214 12.34 -0.30 -9.25
C PHE A 214 11.02 -0.53 -8.54
N GLY A 215 10.52 -1.76 -8.50
CA GLY A 215 9.29 -2.13 -7.78
C GLY A 215 9.35 -1.75 -6.30
N ALA A 216 10.49 -2.01 -5.63
CA ALA A 216 10.71 -1.64 -4.24
C ALA A 216 10.63 -0.12 -4.02
N VAL A 217 11.33 0.65 -4.85
CA VAL A 217 11.31 2.13 -4.76
C VAL A 217 9.92 2.69 -5.05
N LEU A 218 9.23 2.18 -6.07
CA LEU A 218 7.87 2.58 -6.40
C LEU A 218 6.92 2.34 -5.22
N GLY A 219 6.92 1.12 -4.66
CA GLY A 219 6.07 0.77 -3.53
C GLY A 219 6.37 1.60 -2.29
N TYR A 220 7.65 1.84 -2.00
CA TYR A 220 8.10 2.70 -0.90
C TYR A 220 7.55 4.13 -1.03
N ILE A 221 7.76 4.76 -2.18
CA ILE A 221 7.35 6.15 -2.41
C ILE A 221 5.83 6.28 -2.35
N VAL A 222 5.10 5.41 -3.05
CA VAL A 222 3.64 5.46 -3.10
C VAL A 222 3.02 5.18 -1.73
N GLY A 223 3.51 4.16 -1.02
CA GLY A 223 2.99 3.78 0.29
C GLY A 223 3.14 4.92 1.31
N HIS A 224 4.34 5.50 1.43
CA HIS A 224 4.58 6.66 2.30
C HIS A 224 3.81 7.91 1.86
N HIS A 225 3.69 8.15 0.56
CA HIS A 225 2.96 9.32 0.07
C HIS A 225 1.47 9.25 0.45
N VAL A 226 0.83 8.12 0.17
CA VAL A 226 -0.61 7.97 0.41
C VAL A 226 -0.93 7.89 1.90
N ALA A 227 -0.18 7.09 2.68
CA ALA A 227 -0.42 6.93 4.11
C ALA A 227 0.07 8.13 4.94
N GLY A 228 1.14 8.80 4.51
CA GLY A 228 1.67 10.00 5.17
C GLY A 228 0.73 11.19 5.07
N LYS A 229 -0.08 11.30 4.00
CA LYS A 229 -1.11 12.32 3.87
C LYS A 229 -2.23 12.17 4.90
N ASP A 230 -2.67 10.94 5.13
CA ASP A 230 -3.74 10.66 6.09
C ASP A 230 -3.24 10.85 7.54
N LYS A 231 -1.94 10.79 7.75
CA LYS A 231 -1.26 11.11 9.03
C LYS A 231 -0.99 12.61 9.26
N GLN A 232 -1.61 13.51 8.52
CA GLN A 232 -1.48 14.93 8.83
C GLN A 232 -1.67 15.14 10.33
N ALA A 233 -0.60 15.61 10.98
CA ALA A 233 -0.37 15.58 12.42
C ALA A 233 -1.63 15.95 13.21
N THR A 234 -2.18 14.96 13.90
CA THR A 234 -3.31 15.20 14.81
C THR A 234 -2.74 15.37 16.21
N VAL A 235 -2.72 16.60 16.72
CA VAL A 235 -2.31 16.89 18.09
C VAL A 235 -3.56 17.17 18.92
N GLY A 236 -3.89 16.30 19.86
CA GLY A 236 -5.03 16.46 20.76
C GLY A 236 -6.39 16.47 20.06
N GLY A 237 -6.54 15.74 18.93
CA GLY A 237 -7.78 15.70 18.14
C GLY A 237 -7.95 16.87 17.17
N PHE A 238 -6.93 17.72 17.02
CA PHE A 238 -6.87 18.78 16.02
C PHE A 238 -5.95 18.38 14.87
N LYS A 239 -6.43 18.54 13.63
CA LYS A 239 -5.64 18.35 12.42
C LYS A 239 -4.73 19.56 12.23
N VAL A 240 -3.42 19.36 12.19
CA VAL A 240 -2.43 20.43 11.93
C VAL A 240 -2.24 20.53 10.43
N ILE A 241 -2.63 21.64 9.83
CA ILE A 241 -2.49 21.90 8.38
C ILE A 241 -1.48 23.03 8.22
N PRO A 242 -0.31 22.78 7.60
CA PRO A 242 0.58 23.87 7.21
C PRO A 242 -0.09 24.68 6.10
N PHE A 243 -0.04 26.00 6.20
CA PHE A 243 -0.47 26.88 5.12
C PHE A 243 0.63 27.88 4.78
N ALA A 244 0.75 28.20 3.50
CA ALA A 244 1.55 29.27 2.99
C ALA A 244 0.62 30.19 2.17
N ASP A 245 0.46 31.41 2.61
CA ASP A 245 -0.21 32.45 1.81
C ASP A 245 0.88 33.21 1.06
N LEU A 246 0.95 32.98 -0.24
CA LEU A 246 1.85 33.65 -1.17
C LEU A 246 1.08 34.80 -1.84
N ASP A 247 0.55 35.72 -1.03
CA ASP A 247 -0.12 36.90 -1.58
C ASP A 247 0.89 37.75 -2.37
N SER A 248 0.70 37.80 -3.69
CA SER A 248 1.59 38.44 -4.66
C SER A 248 1.67 39.98 -4.53
N VAL A 249 0.98 40.57 -3.55
CA VAL A 249 0.89 42.03 -3.34
C VAL A 249 1.73 42.52 -2.16
N SER A 250 2.17 41.65 -1.27
CA SER A 250 3.01 42.00 -0.13
C SER A 250 4.23 41.11 -0.13
N ASP A 251 5.41 41.71 -0.17
CA ASP A 251 6.73 41.05 -0.17
C ASP A 251 7.03 40.24 1.12
N LYS A 252 6.00 39.85 1.86
CA LYS A 252 6.07 39.04 3.09
C LYS A 252 5.03 37.92 3.00
N GLY A 253 5.41 36.78 2.41
CA GLY A 253 4.63 35.55 2.51
C GLY A 253 4.42 35.16 3.98
N VAL A 254 3.18 34.88 4.37
CA VAL A 254 2.84 34.38 5.71
C VAL A 254 2.76 32.86 5.63
N THR A 255 3.64 32.19 6.38
CA THR A 255 3.58 30.75 6.59
C THR A 255 3.14 30.44 8.01
N GLY A 256 2.29 29.46 8.20
CA GLY A 256 1.77 29.11 9.51
C GLY A 256 1.22 27.70 9.60
N LEU A 257 0.71 27.37 10.79
CA LEU A 257 0.03 26.12 11.07
C LEU A 257 -1.43 26.43 11.43
N SER A 258 -2.36 25.80 10.74
CA SER A 258 -3.80 25.86 11.06
C SER A 258 -4.20 24.61 11.85
N LEU A 259 -4.95 24.80 12.92
CA LEU A 259 -5.51 23.73 13.74
C LEU A 259 -7.00 23.60 13.43
N VAL A 260 -7.39 22.51 12.76
CA VAL A 260 -8.79 22.24 12.40
C VAL A 260 -9.31 21.05 13.19
N LYS A 261 -10.40 21.24 13.93
CA LYS A 261 -11.12 20.14 14.59
C LYS A 261 -12.42 19.89 13.82
N ARG A 262 -12.63 18.66 13.36
CA ARG A 262 -13.96 18.21 12.92
C ARG A 262 -14.73 17.70 14.13
N PHE A 263 -15.91 18.26 14.33
CA PHE A 263 -16.88 17.84 15.35
C PHE A 263 -17.82 16.80 14.76
#